data_649cc05840829621e1fc7ee8bbec5a9e
#
_entry.id   649cc05840829621e1fc7ee8bbec5a9e
#
_cell.length_a   1.000
_cell.length_b   1.000
_cell.length_c   1.000
_cell.angle_alpha   90.00
_cell.angle_beta   90.00
_cell.angle_gamma   90.00
#
_symmetry.space_group_name_H-M   'P 1'
#
loop_
_entity.id
_entity.type
_entity.pdbx_description
1 polymer ?
#
loop_
_entity_poly.entity_id
_entity_poly.type
_entity_poly.pdbx_seq_one_letter_code
_entity_poly.pdbx_strand_id
1 'polypeptide(L)'
;MFTQTIERICYSILVLLVLSANGQNVTPQLSISPRDITVLIDETQFAYLNVESGTVNENFTLTFTKQHPELVDISPSYVDIYPDGQKDFMICIVGKSPGHLEITSNATSRDIRTNHIFLRVTVANSRPLIVLSEVVGWIYFVAWSVSFYPQIYINFKRKSVVGLNFDFLALNIVGFFMYFLFNAGLFWNKYIQEEYFARYPQGLNPVLVNDVVFALHAMVATIVTIVQCYFYERAEQRVSNIARIILGVFAICVVIFAILGGTTVIHWLDFLYYCSYIKLTITLIKYIPQAVMNYRRKSTVGWSIGNILLDFTGGILSMLQMLLNGYNYDDWNSIFGDPTKFGLGLFSVLFDILFMVQHYGLYRDAEYVEIDGDDNPQVIVDQEQHRSEI
;
A
#
# COMPACT_ATOMS: atom_id res chain seq x y z
N MET A 1 29.95 -16.38 -2.25
CA MET A 1 30.43 -15.02 -2.44
C MET A 1 29.27 -14.05 -2.73
N PHE A 2 28.33 -14.36 -3.59
CA PHE A 2 27.18 -13.49 -3.92
C PHE A 2 26.19 -13.31 -2.75
N THR A 3 25.95 -14.35 -1.97
CA THR A 3 25.03 -14.34 -0.80
C THR A 3 25.55 -13.45 0.35
N GLN A 4 26.82 -13.49 0.65
CA GLN A 4 27.42 -12.66 1.72
C GLN A 4 27.45 -11.15 1.37
N THR A 5 27.51 -10.84 0.07
CA THR A 5 27.47 -9.43 -0.39
C THR A 5 26.05 -8.86 -0.27
N ILE A 6 25.03 -9.67 -0.56
CA ILE A 6 23.61 -9.28 -0.41
C ILE A 6 23.26 -9.09 1.08
N GLU A 7 23.69 -9.99 1.96
CA GLU A 7 23.49 -9.85 3.40
C GLU A 7 24.14 -8.58 3.96
N ARG A 8 25.37 -8.26 3.53
CA ARG A 8 26.05 -7.03 3.96
C ARG A 8 25.36 -5.77 3.43
N ILE A 9 24.85 -5.79 2.20
CA ILE A 9 24.10 -4.66 1.62
C ILE A 9 22.75 -4.50 2.34
N CYS A 10 21.99 -5.58 2.58
CA CYS A 10 20.75 -5.53 3.35
C CYS A 10 20.98 -5.06 4.79
N TYR A 11 22.07 -5.53 5.44
CA TYR A 11 22.41 -5.10 6.79
C TYR A 11 22.85 -3.63 6.82
N SER A 12 23.61 -3.17 5.82
CA SER A 12 24.02 -1.77 5.71
C SER A 12 22.84 -0.83 5.43
N ILE A 13 21.88 -1.24 4.60
CA ILE A 13 20.64 -0.48 4.35
C ILE A 13 19.77 -0.44 5.62
N LEU A 14 19.63 -1.56 6.33
CA LEU A 14 18.88 -1.63 7.59
C LEU A 14 19.54 -0.81 8.70
N VAL A 15 20.88 -0.85 8.81
CA VAL A 15 21.66 -0.09 9.79
C VAL A 15 21.64 1.42 9.48
N LEU A 16 21.68 1.83 8.19
CA LEU A 16 21.53 3.24 7.80
C LEU A 16 20.11 3.78 8.10
N LEU A 17 19.07 2.95 8.00
CA LEU A 17 17.71 3.32 8.42
C LEU A 17 17.58 3.49 9.95
N VAL A 18 18.44 2.85 10.73
CA VAL A 18 18.41 2.89 12.21
C VAL A 18 19.34 3.99 12.80
N LEU A 19 20.41 4.39 12.11
CA LEU A 19 21.46 5.25 12.69
C LEU A 19 21.25 6.76 12.53
N SER A 20 20.23 7.26 11.81
CA SER A 20 19.98 8.70 11.67
C SER A 20 19.00 9.30 12.70
N ALA A 21 18.81 8.68 13.86
CA ALA A 21 17.90 9.16 14.91
C ALA A 21 18.64 9.98 15.99
N ASN A 22 19.34 11.05 15.60
CA ASN A 22 19.76 12.10 16.53
C ASN A 22 19.21 13.47 16.09
N GLY A 23 17.88 13.62 16.08
CA GLY A 23 17.20 14.90 16.06
C GLY A 23 16.97 15.39 17.49
N GLN A 24 17.40 16.58 17.79
CA GLN A 24 17.10 17.26 19.05
C GLN A 24 15.58 17.28 19.26
N ASN A 25 15.12 16.64 20.35
CA ASN A 25 13.73 16.73 20.80
C ASN A 25 13.45 18.16 21.25
N VAL A 26 12.94 19.01 20.35
CA VAL A 26 12.25 20.22 20.76
C VAL A 26 10.88 19.75 21.25
N THR A 27 10.72 19.67 22.58
CA THR A 27 9.41 19.38 23.18
C THR A 27 8.43 20.46 22.75
N PRO A 28 7.27 20.13 22.17
CA PRO A 28 6.29 21.12 21.76
C PRO A 28 5.74 21.84 23.01
N GLN A 29 5.73 23.17 22.98
CA GLN A 29 5.17 24.00 24.03
C GLN A 29 3.66 23.86 24.14
N LEU A 30 3.01 23.49 23.05
CA LEU A 30 1.56 23.31 22.91
C LEU A 30 1.30 21.96 22.22
N SER A 31 0.21 21.29 22.59
CA SER A 31 -0.23 20.07 21.91
C SER A 31 -1.75 20.03 21.78
N ILE A 32 -2.24 19.37 20.74
CA ILE A 32 -3.66 19.16 20.49
C ILE A 32 -3.95 17.68 20.27
N SER A 33 -5.02 17.17 20.90
CA SER A 33 -5.40 15.75 20.82
C SER A 33 -6.92 15.56 20.91
N PRO A 34 -7.52 14.64 20.15
CA PRO A 34 -6.93 13.94 19.01
C PRO A 34 -6.68 14.89 17.85
N ARG A 35 -5.72 14.57 16.96
CA ARG A 35 -5.44 15.38 15.76
C ARG A 35 -6.35 15.03 14.60
N ASP A 36 -6.82 13.80 14.56
CA ASP A 36 -7.69 13.28 13.50
C ASP A 36 -9.07 13.01 14.11
N ILE A 37 -10.08 13.69 13.58
CA ILE A 37 -11.46 13.64 14.10
C ILE A 37 -12.39 13.33 12.94
N THR A 38 -13.23 12.30 13.15
CA THR A 38 -14.37 12.04 12.25
C THR A 38 -15.67 12.42 12.97
N VAL A 39 -16.46 13.23 12.31
CA VAL A 39 -17.73 13.75 12.82
C VAL A 39 -18.82 13.55 11.75
N LEU A 40 -20.04 13.29 12.16
CA LEU A 40 -21.19 13.30 11.24
C LEU A 40 -21.75 14.71 11.09
N ILE A 41 -22.57 14.90 10.08
CA ILE A 41 -23.36 16.12 9.91
C ILE A 41 -24.24 16.30 11.17
N ASP A 42 -24.27 17.53 11.72
CA ASP A 42 -24.95 17.93 12.96
C ASP A 42 -24.47 17.22 14.24
N GLU A 43 -23.42 16.40 14.17
CA GLU A 43 -22.77 15.80 15.35
C GLU A 43 -21.67 16.72 15.87
N THR A 44 -21.45 16.68 17.20
CA THR A 44 -20.38 17.42 17.88
C THR A 44 -19.30 16.47 18.34
N GLN A 45 -18.05 16.80 18.06
CA GLN A 45 -16.86 16.12 18.57
C GLN A 45 -15.95 17.12 19.28
N PHE A 46 -15.03 16.60 20.11
CA PHE A 46 -14.18 17.42 20.96
C PHE A 46 -12.70 17.12 20.71
N ALA A 47 -11.91 18.20 20.66
CA ALA A 47 -10.47 18.17 20.76
C ALA A 47 -10.01 18.94 22.00
N TYR A 48 -8.86 18.57 22.53
CA TYR A 48 -8.27 19.20 23.70
C TYR A 48 -6.93 19.81 23.35
N LEU A 49 -6.81 21.11 23.54
CA LEU A 49 -5.55 21.84 23.44
C LEU A 49 -4.90 21.84 24.81
N ASN A 50 -3.73 21.26 24.94
CA ASN A 50 -2.95 21.21 26.17
C ASN A 50 -1.74 22.15 26.07
N VAL A 51 -1.52 22.93 27.10
CA VAL A 51 -0.41 23.87 27.26
C VAL A 51 0.55 23.32 28.32
N GLU A 52 1.79 23.01 27.92
CA GLU A 52 2.78 22.50 28.88
C GLU A 52 3.23 23.57 29.89
N SER A 53 3.30 23.16 31.15
CA SER A 53 3.64 24.07 32.26
C SER A 53 5.07 24.58 32.13
N GLY A 54 5.28 25.91 32.29
CA GLY A 54 6.58 26.52 32.27
C GLY A 54 7.17 26.77 30.88
N THR A 55 6.39 26.47 29.80
CA THR A 55 6.82 26.71 28.41
C THR A 55 6.33 28.04 27.85
N VAL A 56 5.38 28.68 28.51
CA VAL A 56 4.76 29.94 28.08
C VAL A 56 5.23 31.04 29.02
N ASN A 57 5.89 32.06 28.46
CA ASN A 57 6.43 33.20 29.19
C ASN A 57 5.65 34.51 28.98
N GLU A 58 4.81 34.59 27.95
CA GLU A 58 4.06 35.75 27.55
C GLU A 58 2.60 35.40 27.24
N ASN A 59 1.72 36.39 27.40
CA ASN A 59 0.32 36.23 26.99
C ASN A 59 0.21 36.26 25.47
N PHE A 60 -0.54 35.31 24.91
CA PHE A 60 -0.85 35.30 23.49
C PHE A 60 -2.22 34.70 23.22
N THR A 61 -2.78 35.04 22.07
CA THR A 61 -4.03 34.48 21.58
C THR A 61 -3.72 33.47 20.47
N LEU A 62 -4.27 32.27 20.57
CA LEU A 62 -4.26 31.27 19.54
C LEU A 62 -5.58 31.30 18.79
N THR A 63 -5.55 31.59 17.49
CA THR A 63 -6.73 31.66 16.62
C THR A 63 -6.77 30.47 15.71
N PHE A 64 -7.92 29.81 15.59
CA PHE A 64 -8.14 28.67 14.71
C PHE A 64 -8.69 29.14 13.36
N THR A 65 -8.02 28.72 12.27
CA THR A 65 -8.40 29.07 10.91
C THR A 65 -8.83 27.80 10.17
N LYS A 66 -10.00 27.84 9.55
CA LYS A 66 -10.57 26.73 8.76
C LYS A 66 -10.26 26.96 7.29
N GLN A 67 -9.75 25.95 6.59
CA GLN A 67 -9.57 26.00 5.13
C GLN A 67 -10.90 26.05 4.39
N HIS A 68 -11.87 25.26 4.87
CA HIS A 68 -13.23 25.13 4.34
C HIS A 68 -14.23 25.44 5.44
N PRO A 69 -14.60 26.77 5.62
CA PRO A 69 -15.49 27.19 6.70
C PRO A 69 -16.89 26.58 6.62
N GLU A 70 -17.32 26.19 5.42
CA GLU A 70 -18.62 25.59 5.14
C GLU A 70 -18.78 24.15 5.68
N LEU A 71 -17.68 23.44 5.94
CA LEU A 71 -17.71 22.03 6.35
C LEU A 71 -17.94 21.86 7.84
N VAL A 72 -17.43 22.74 8.67
CA VAL A 72 -17.54 22.63 10.15
C VAL A 72 -17.71 23.97 10.83
N ASP A 73 -18.36 23.95 12.00
CA ASP A 73 -18.24 25.01 13.00
C ASP A 73 -17.27 24.61 14.10
N ILE A 74 -16.50 25.59 14.58
CA ILE A 74 -15.56 25.43 15.68
C ILE A 74 -15.87 26.44 16.79
N SER A 75 -15.85 25.98 18.03
CA SER A 75 -16.06 26.85 19.21
C SER A 75 -15.17 26.37 20.36
N PRO A 76 -14.37 27.25 20.95
CA PRO A 76 -14.15 28.66 20.59
C PRO A 76 -13.29 28.79 19.31
N SER A 77 -13.45 29.91 18.60
CA SER A 77 -12.64 30.22 17.40
C SER A 77 -11.25 30.75 17.74
N TYR A 78 -11.04 31.19 18.98
CA TYR A 78 -9.75 31.59 19.53
C TYR A 78 -9.66 31.24 21.02
N VAL A 79 -8.44 31.12 21.52
CA VAL A 79 -8.15 30.87 22.94
C VAL A 79 -7.04 31.80 23.40
N ASP A 80 -7.30 32.50 24.52
CA ASP A 80 -6.30 33.31 25.18
C ASP A 80 -5.50 32.49 26.17
N ILE A 81 -4.19 32.46 26.01
CA ILE A 81 -3.26 31.63 26.80
C ILE A 81 -2.41 32.57 27.67
N TYR A 82 -2.40 32.31 28.98
CA TYR A 82 -1.65 33.04 29.98
C TYR A 82 -0.64 32.09 30.67
N PRO A 83 0.56 32.57 31.07
CA PRO A 83 1.58 31.77 31.73
C PRO A 83 1.08 31.00 32.95
N ASP A 84 0.27 31.62 33.79
CA ASP A 84 -0.32 31.06 35.01
C ASP A 84 -1.81 30.70 34.86
N GLY A 85 -2.32 30.68 33.62
CA GLY A 85 -3.73 30.43 33.32
C GLY A 85 -4.11 28.97 33.17
N GLN A 86 -5.31 28.77 32.61
CA GLN A 86 -5.83 27.49 32.24
C GLN A 86 -4.87 26.80 31.23
N LYS A 87 -4.68 25.47 31.40
CA LYS A 87 -3.74 24.69 30.59
C LYS A 87 -4.41 23.76 29.61
N ASP A 88 -5.68 23.42 29.86
CA ASP A 88 -6.47 22.51 29.04
C ASP A 88 -7.70 23.26 28.51
N PHE A 89 -7.80 23.34 27.17
CA PHE A 89 -8.91 23.98 26.50
C PHE A 89 -9.65 22.96 25.65
N MET A 90 -10.98 22.92 25.84
CA MET A 90 -11.85 22.08 25.03
C MET A 90 -12.30 22.84 23.78
N ILE A 91 -12.15 22.23 22.63
CA ILE A 91 -12.53 22.74 21.34
C ILE A 91 -13.67 21.87 20.80
N CYS A 92 -14.84 22.46 20.60
CA CYS A 92 -16.00 21.79 20.03
C CYS A 92 -15.97 21.94 18.50
N ILE A 93 -16.22 20.85 17.81
CA ILE A 93 -16.25 20.78 16.34
C ILE A 93 -17.60 20.19 15.94
N VAL A 94 -18.40 20.93 15.19
CA VAL A 94 -19.71 20.51 14.68
C VAL A 94 -19.63 20.32 13.18
N GLY A 95 -19.97 19.14 12.66
CA GLY A 95 -20.03 18.85 11.23
C GLY A 95 -21.23 19.54 10.57
N LYS A 96 -21.02 20.14 9.39
CA LYS A 96 -22.09 20.81 8.60
C LYS A 96 -22.31 20.17 7.24
N SER A 97 -21.22 19.92 6.51
CA SER A 97 -21.25 19.33 5.17
C SER A 97 -20.16 18.27 5.07
N PRO A 98 -20.37 17.20 4.30
CA PRO A 98 -19.35 16.15 4.18
C PRO A 98 -18.11 16.69 3.47
N GLY A 99 -16.96 16.17 3.86
CA GLY A 99 -15.67 16.59 3.29
C GLY A 99 -14.51 16.42 4.26
N HIS A 100 -13.34 16.83 3.79
CA HIS A 100 -12.11 16.83 4.57
C HIS A 100 -11.57 18.26 4.67
N LEU A 101 -11.16 18.66 5.85
CA LEU A 101 -10.51 19.95 6.06
C LEU A 101 -9.44 19.86 7.14
N GLU A 102 -8.53 20.82 7.06
CA GLU A 102 -7.61 21.09 8.16
C GLU A 102 -8.00 22.40 8.86
N ILE A 103 -7.96 22.35 10.17
CA ILE A 103 -8.06 23.53 11.03
C ILE A 103 -6.65 23.80 11.53
N THR A 104 -6.07 24.88 11.05
CA THR A 104 -4.74 25.35 11.47
C THR A 104 -4.86 26.37 12.59
N SER A 105 -3.78 26.57 13.32
CA SER A 105 -3.73 27.58 14.39
C SER A 105 -2.67 28.63 14.10
N ASN A 106 -2.97 29.88 14.44
CA ASN A 106 -2.05 31.01 14.36
C ASN A 106 -1.95 31.67 15.73
N ALA A 107 -0.73 31.91 16.22
CA ALA A 107 -0.49 32.65 17.46
C ALA A 107 -0.16 34.11 17.15
N THR A 108 -0.60 35.02 18.05
CA THR A 108 -0.23 36.44 17.96
C THR A 108 1.24 36.70 18.23
N SER A 109 1.90 35.83 19.02
CA SER A 109 3.34 35.87 19.27
C SER A 109 4.10 35.09 18.18
N ARG A 110 5.15 35.75 17.61
CA ARG A 110 6.00 35.15 16.56
C ARG A 110 6.95 34.07 17.07
N ASP A 111 7.19 34.01 18.38
CA ASP A 111 8.10 33.09 19.01
C ASP A 111 7.48 31.70 19.20
N ILE A 112 6.16 31.57 19.03
CA ILE A 112 5.41 30.35 19.20
C ILE A 112 5.20 29.69 17.84
N ARG A 113 5.79 28.51 17.68
CA ARG A 113 5.60 27.69 16.49
C ARG A 113 4.26 26.95 16.58
N THR A 114 3.32 27.28 15.70
CA THR A 114 1.98 26.67 15.65
C THR A 114 1.85 25.59 14.58
N ASN A 115 2.86 25.35 13.75
CA ASN A 115 2.82 24.43 12.62
C ASN A 115 2.44 22.98 13.01
N HIS A 116 2.62 22.60 14.28
CA HIS A 116 2.28 21.28 14.81
C HIS A 116 0.91 21.26 15.52
N ILE A 117 0.23 22.41 15.62
CA ILE A 117 -1.08 22.56 16.25
C ILE A 117 -2.12 22.70 15.15
N PHE A 118 -2.61 21.56 14.70
CA PHE A 118 -3.63 21.48 13.69
C PHE A 118 -4.56 20.29 13.99
N LEU A 119 -5.78 20.39 13.47
CA LEU A 119 -6.79 19.32 13.51
C LEU A 119 -7.17 18.97 12.09
N ARG A 120 -7.20 17.69 11.79
CA ARG A 120 -7.77 17.14 10.56
C ARG A 120 -9.17 16.66 10.88
N VAL A 121 -10.14 17.26 10.23
CA VAL A 121 -11.55 16.92 10.45
C VAL A 121 -12.10 16.30 9.18
N THR A 122 -12.68 15.12 9.34
CA THR A 122 -13.44 14.43 8.31
C THR A 122 -14.90 14.49 8.68
N VAL A 123 -15.72 15.13 7.87
CA VAL A 123 -17.16 15.15 8.04
C VAL A 123 -17.76 14.08 7.14
N ALA A 124 -18.49 13.13 7.73
CA ALA A 124 -19.12 12.02 7.01
C ALA A 124 -20.64 12.20 6.91
N ASN A 125 -21.21 11.73 5.81
CA ASN A 125 -22.66 11.69 5.62
C ASN A 125 -23.34 10.70 6.55
N SER A 126 -22.72 9.51 6.74
CA SER A 126 -23.41 8.39 7.37
C SER A 126 -22.45 7.47 8.11
N ARG A 127 -22.74 7.20 9.39
CA ARG A 127 -21.99 6.23 10.20
C ARG A 127 -22.09 4.79 9.68
N PRO A 128 -23.23 4.27 9.23
CA PRO A 128 -23.32 2.97 8.58
C PRO A 128 -22.39 2.80 7.39
N LEU A 129 -22.17 3.87 6.58
CA LEU A 129 -21.26 3.81 5.45
C LEU A 129 -19.79 3.75 5.89
N ILE A 130 -19.42 4.38 7.01
CA ILE A 130 -18.09 4.23 7.60
C ILE A 130 -17.86 2.75 7.96
N VAL A 131 -18.79 2.16 8.72
CA VAL A 131 -18.69 0.75 9.13
C VAL A 131 -18.68 -0.19 7.92
N LEU A 132 -19.54 0.05 6.93
CA LEU A 132 -19.57 -0.75 5.70
C LEU A 132 -18.24 -0.66 4.95
N SER A 133 -17.68 0.53 4.81
CA SER A 133 -16.38 0.74 4.18
C SER A 133 -15.26 0.01 4.91
N GLU A 134 -15.25 0.03 6.24
CA GLU A 134 -14.28 -0.71 7.06
C GLU A 134 -14.43 -2.23 6.87
N VAL A 135 -15.65 -2.74 6.90
CA VAL A 135 -15.93 -4.18 6.69
C VAL A 135 -15.49 -4.61 5.30
N VAL A 136 -15.84 -3.85 4.26
CA VAL A 136 -15.40 -4.10 2.89
C VAL A 136 -13.86 -4.08 2.81
N GLY A 137 -13.24 -3.13 3.51
CA GLY A 137 -11.79 -3.01 3.62
C GLY A 137 -11.12 -4.26 4.20
N TRP A 138 -11.66 -4.81 5.26
CA TRP A 138 -11.17 -6.06 5.85
C TRP A 138 -11.40 -7.27 4.96
N ILE A 139 -12.54 -7.35 4.28
CA ILE A 139 -12.84 -8.47 3.39
C ILE A 139 -11.86 -8.50 2.22
N TYR A 140 -11.60 -7.37 1.53
CA TYR A 140 -10.66 -7.40 0.41
C TYR A 140 -9.21 -7.64 0.89
N PHE A 141 -8.84 -7.13 2.06
CA PHE A 141 -7.53 -7.42 2.65
C PHE A 141 -7.34 -8.92 2.86
N VAL A 142 -8.34 -9.61 3.43
CA VAL A 142 -8.31 -11.07 3.62
C VAL A 142 -8.30 -11.78 2.27
N ALA A 143 -9.14 -11.38 1.32
CA ALA A 143 -9.22 -11.98 -0.01
C ALA A 143 -7.86 -11.91 -0.72
N TRP A 144 -7.21 -10.75 -0.75
CA TRP A 144 -5.87 -10.61 -1.33
C TRP A 144 -4.80 -11.38 -0.54
N SER A 145 -4.86 -11.41 0.78
CA SER A 145 -3.91 -12.16 1.60
C SER A 145 -4.03 -13.68 1.37
N VAL A 146 -5.24 -14.17 1.25
CA VAL A 146 -5.52 -15.61 1.04
C VAL A 146 -5.28 -16.02 -0.42
N SER A 147 -5.32 -15.09 -1.37
CA SER A 147 -5.19 -15.41 -2.81
C SER A 147 -3.90 -16.15 -3.18
N PHE A 148 -2.83 -16.01 -2.39
CA PHE A 148 -1.58 -16.74 -2.63
C PHE A 148 -1.66 -18.23 -2.35
N TYR A 149 -2.50 -18.67 -1.40
CA TYR A 149 -2.52 -20.04 -0.91
C TYR A 149 -3.03 -21.07 -1.91
N PRO A 150 -4.05 -20.80 -2.74
CA PRO A 150 -4.47 -21.75 -3.77
C PRO A 150 -3.35 -22.15 -4.72
N GLN A 151 -2.49 -21.21 -5.14
CA GLN A 151 -1.33 -21.53 -5.99
C GLN A 151 -0.30 -22.37 -5.24
N ILE A 152 0.02 -22.03 -4.00
CA ILE A 152 0.92 -22.78 -3.14
C ILE A 152 0.39 -24.22 -2.95
N TYR A 153 -0.91 -24.38 -2.70
CA TYR A 153 -1.56 -25.67 -2.53
C TYR A 153 -1.53 -26.53 -3.80
N ILE A 154 -1.84 -25.94 -4.96
CA ILE A 154 -1.79 -26.65 -6.25
C ILE A 154 -0.37 -27.14 -6.54
N ASN A 155 0.63 -26.29 -6.38
CA ASN A 155 2.03 -26.67 -6.55
C ASN A 155 2.41 -27.83 -5.61
N PHE A 156 1.98 -27.75 -4.34
CA PHE A 156 2.23 -28.80 -3.36
C PHE A 156 1.55 -30.13 -3.73
N LYS A 157 0.28 -30.09 -4.14
CA LYS A 157 -0.51 -31.27 -4.52
C LYS A 157 0.07 -31.95 -5.75
N ARG A 158 0.43 -31.18 -6.76
CA ARG A 158 0.97 -31.67 -8.03
C ARG A 158 2.45 -32.08 -7.94
N LYS A 159 3.19 -31.59 -6.93
CA LYS A 159 4.66 -31.64 -6.85
C LYS A 159 5.34 -31.12 -8.13
N SER A 160 4.66 -30.21 -8.81
CA SER A 160 5.08 -29.60 -10.08
C SER A 160 4.64 -28.13 -10.12
N VAL A 161 5.50 -27.28 -10.64
CA VAL A 161 5.24 -25.86 -10.92
C VAL A 161 5.15 -25.60 -12.42
N VAL A 162 5.05 -26.64 -13.21
CA VAL A 162 4.84 -26.54 -14.66
C VAL A 162 3.49 -25.86 -14.90
N GLY A 163 3.52 -24.78 -15.68
CA GLY A 163 2.35 -23.92 -15.93
C GLY A 163 2.34 -22.61 -15.17
N LEU A 164 3.22 -22.44 -14.17
CA LEU A 164 3.43 -21.17 -13.48
C LEU A 164 4.60 -20.43 -14.15
N ASN A 165 4.34 -19.23 -14.67
CA ASN A 165 5.38 -18.47 -15.36
C ASN A 165 6.43 -17.90 -14.40
N PHE A 166 7.71 -18.16 -14.66
CA PHE A 166 8.81 -17.71 -13.78
C PHE A 166 9.11 -16.22 -13.90
N ASP A 167 8.78 -15.57 -15.02
CA ASP A 167 8.89 -14.11 -15.14
C ASP A 167 7.89 -13.43 -14.20
N PHE A 168 6.66 -13.95 -14.13
CA PHE A 168 5.66 -13.50 -13.19
C PHE A 168 6.18 -13.56 -11.74
N LEU A 169 6.77 -14.67 -11.32
CA LEU A 169 7.30 -14.82 -9.97
C LEU A 169 8.49 -13.90 -9.70
N ALA A 170 9.42 -13.78 -10.64
CA ALA A 170 10.61 -12.95 -10.50
C ALA A 170 10.25 -11.47 -10.41
N LEU A 171 9.29 -11.01 -11.20
CA LEU A 171 8.74 -9.65 -11.10
C LEU A 171 7.99 -9.46 -9.78
N ASN A 172 7.18 -10.44 -9.39
CA ASN A 172 6.32 -10.34 -8.21
C ASN A 172 7.11 -10.21 -6.90
N ILE A 173 8.20 -10.98 -6.73
CA ILE A 173 9.04 -10.89 -5.52
C ILE A 173 9.70 -9.52 -5.41
N VAL A 174 10.23 -8.98 -6.51
CA VAL A 174 10.82 -7.62 -6.52
C VAL A 174 9.74 -6.59 -6.23
N GLY A 175 8.57 -6.72 -6.84
CA GLY A 175 7.45 -5.81 -6.58
C GLY A 175 7.01 -5.80 -5.12
N PHE A 176 6.86 -6.95 -4.47
CA PHE A 176 6.48 -7.02 -3.05
C PHE A 176 7.60 -6.56 -2.12
N PHE A 177 8.85 -6.82 -2.47
CA PHE A 177 9.98 -6.29 -1.71
C PHE A 177 10.02 -4.75 -1.75
N MET A 178 9.84 -4.13 -2.93
CA MET A 178 9.76 -2.68 -3.07
C MET A 178 8.56 -2.09 -2.32
N TYR A 179 7.42 -2.78 -2.35
CA TYR A 179 6.23 -2.38 -1.62
C TYR A 179 6.42 -2.47 -0.12
N PHE A 180 7.08 -3.52 0.37
CA PHE A 180 7.42 -3.64 1.77
C PHE A 180 8.37 -2.53 2.23
N LEU A 181 9.41 -2.21 1.44
CA LEU A 181 10.33 -1.11 1.76
C LEU A 181 9.60 0.23 1.88
N PHE A 182 8.71 0.53 0.94
CA PHE A 182 7.90 1.76 0.97
C PHE A 182 7.04 1.83 2.23
N ASN A 183 6.25 0.79 2.48
CA ASN A 183 5.33 0.77 3.62
C ASN A 183 6.07 0.77 4.95
N ALA A 184 7.09 -0.08 5.12
CA ALA A 184 7.87 -0.16 6.34
C ALA A 184 8.63 1.14 6.64
N GLY A 185 9.22 1.75 5.61
CA GLY A 185 9.95 3.01 5.75
C GLY A 185 9.04 4.16 6.19
N LEU A 186 7.88 4.32 5.56
CA LEU A 186 6.94 5.39 5.87
C LEU A 186 6.17 5.13 7.19
N PHE A 187 5.98 3.85 7.57
CA PHE A 187 5.28 3.51 8.80
C PHE A 187 6.16 3.61 10.06
N TRP A 188 7.42 3.16 10.01
CA TRP A 188 8.28 3.08 11.20
C TRP A 188 9.31 4.20 11.32
N ASN A 189 9.76 4.79 10.22
CA ASN A 189 10.83 5.77 10.26
C ASN A 189 10.28 7.19 10.49
N LYS A 190 10.51 7.72 11.71
CA LYS A 190 10.06 9.08 12.11
C LYS A 190 10.63 10.18 11.21
N TYR A 191 11.88 10.09 10.80
CA TYR A 191 12.51 11.07 9.91
C TYR A 191 11.77 11.16 8.57
N ILE A 192 11.41 9.99 8.00
CA ILE A 192 10.65 9.93 6.73
C ILE A 192 9.23 10.46 6.93
N GLN A 193 8.59 10.17 8.09
CA GLN A 193 7.27 10.71 8.42
C GLN A 193 7.30 12.23 8.57
N GLU A 194 8.30 12.77 9.26
CA GLU A 194 8.48 14.22 9.42
C GLU A 194 8.66 14.90 8.07
N GLU A 195 9.43 14.31 7.18
CA GLU A 195 9.62 14.81 5.83
C GLU A 195 8.32 14.72 4.98
N TYR A 196 7.58 13.62 5.13
CA TYR A 196 6.27 13.46 4.47
C TYR A 196 5.32 14.58 4.92
N PHE A 197 5.18 14.82 6.22
CA PHE A 197 4.32 15.88 6.74
C PHE A 197 4.85 17.29 6.46
N ALA A 198 6.14 17.47 6.26
CA ALA A 198 6.68 18.76 5.80
C ALA A 198 6.28 19.06 4.35
N ARG A 199 6.20 18.04 3.48
CA ARG A 199 5.73 18.19 2.09
C ARG A 199 4.20 18.22 1.97
N TYR A 200 3.54 17.45 2.82
CA TYR A 200 2.08 17.30 2.86
C TYR A 200 1.56 17.61 4.26
N PRO A 201 1.59 18.89 4.69
CA PRO A 201 1.22 19.26 6.06
C PRO A 201 -0.21 18.85 6.42
N GLN A 202 -1.06 18.76 5.41
CA GLN A 202 -2.47 18.39 5.52
C GLN A 202 -2.72 16.91 5.25
N GLY A 203 -1.72 16.18 4.75
CA GLY A 203 -1.83 14.77 4.43
C GLY A 203 -1.87 13.89 5.68
N LEU A 204 -2.69 12.83 5.66
CA LEU A 204 -2.56 11.72 6.59
C LEU A 204 -1.38 10.83 6.15
N ASN A 205 -0.79 10.08 7.10
CA ASN A 205 0.14 9.04 6.68
C ASN A 205 -0.62 8.03 5.79
N PRO A 206 -0.24 7.87 4.52
CA PRO A 206 -0.97 7.02 3.59
C PRO A 206 -0.81 5.54 3.91
N VAL A 207 0.12 5.17 4.79
CA VAL A 207 0.44 3.79 5.14
C VAL A 207 -0.16 3.43 6.49
N LEU A 208 -0.98 2.40 6.51
CA LEU A 208 -1.56 1.80 7.71
C LEU A 208 -0.83 0.50 8.09
N VAL A 209 -1.05 0.03 9.30
CA VAL A 209 -0.49 -1.24 9.81
C VAL A 209 -0.81 -2.43 8.89
N ASN A 210 -2.05 -2.50 8.38
CA ASN A 210 -2.49 -3.56 7.47
C ASN A 210 -1.70 -3.56 6.14
N ASP A 211 -1.27 -2.40 5.63
CA ASP A 211 -0.46 -2.31 4.42
C ASP A 211 0.93 -2.93 4.63
N VAL A 212 1.56 -2.66 5.77
CA VAL A 212 2.86 -3.25 6.13
C VAL A 212 2.73 -4.77 6.31
N VAL A 213 1.71 -5.22 7.05
CA VAL A 213 1.46 -6.66 7.29
C VAL A 213 1.17 -7.37 5.97
N PHE A 214 0.35 -6.78 5.10
CA PHE A 214 0.07 -7.34 3.78
C PHE A 214 1.33 -7.42 2.91
N ALA A 215 2.12 -6.37 2.84
CA ALA A 215 3.34 -6.35 2.03
C ALA A 215 4.34 -7.43 2.47
N LEU A 216 4.54 -7.59 3.77
CA LEU A 216 5.37 -8.63 4.34
C LEU A 216 4.81 -10.04 4.05
N HIS A 217 3.51 -10.24 4.28
CA HIS A 217 2.84 -11.53 4.01
C HIS A 217 2.95 -11.93 2.54
N ALA A 218 2.65 -11.00 1.61
CA ALA A 218 2.73 -11.24 0.18
C ALA A 218 4.16 -11.57 -0.28
N MET A 219 5.15 -10.89 0.30
CA MET A 219 6.56 -11.21 0.05
C MET A 219 6.91 -12.63 0.52
N VAL A 220 6.52 -12.99 1.75
CA VAL A 220 6.77 -14.34 2.30
C VAL A 220 6.06 -15.41 1.48
N ALA A 221 4.79 -15.23 1.12
CA ALA A 221 4.04 -16.17 0.30
C ALA A 221 4.68 -16.35 -1.09
N THR A 222 5.18 -15.27 -1.69
CA THR A 222 5.92 -15.36 -2.97
C THR A 222 7.24 -16.10 -2.79
N ILE A 223 7.98 -15.89 -1.69
CA ILE A 223 9.20 -16.66 -1.38
C ILE A 223 8.87 -18.16 -1.26
N VAL A 224 7.79 -18.52 -0.56
CA VAL A 224 7.36 -19.92 -0.46
C VAL A 224 7.12 -20.52 -1.85
N THR A 225 6.44 -19.79 -2.74
CA THR A 225 6.21 -20.24 -4.13
C THR A 225 7.53 -20.40 -4.91
N ILE A 226 8.49 -19.48 -4.73
CA ILE A 226 9.82 -19.58 -5.35
C ILE A 226 10.59 -20.81 -4.81
N VAL A 227 10.50 -21.06 -3.51
CA VAL A 227 11.09 -22.27 -2.90
C VAL A 227 10.48 -23.54 -3.50
N GLN A 228 9.16 -23.58 -3.74
CA GLN A 228 8.51 -24.67 -4.46
C GLN A 228 9.08 -24.85 -5.88
N CYS A 229 9.35 -23.75 -6.61
CA CYS A 229 9.97 -23.82 -7.93
C CYS A 229 11.40 -24.39 -7.91
N TYR A 230 12.06 -24.37 -6.76
CA TYR A 230 13.38 -24.98 -6.60
C TYR A 230 13.30 -26.49 -6.35
N PHE A 231 12.30 -26.95 -5.59
CA PHE A 231 12.18 -28.34 -5.15
C PHE A 231 11.27 -29.20 -6.02
N TYR A 232 10.30 -28.60 -6.70
CA TYR A 232 9.31 -29.33 -7.50
C TYR A 232 9.72 -29.35 -8.97
N GLU A 233 9.09 -30.26 -9.71
CA GLU A 233 9.26 -30.36 -11.16
C GLU A 233 8.90 -29.03 -11.83
N ARG A 234 9.78 -28.53 -12.66
CA ARG A 234 9.68 -27.23 -13.35
C ARG A 234 9.87 -27.30 -14.85
N ALA A 235 10.08 -28.51 -15.40
CA ALA A 235 10.47 -28.70 -16.79
C ALA A 235 11.65 -27.78 -17.20
N GLU A 236 11.66 -27.30 -18.42
CA GLU A 236 12.66 -26.34 -18.95
C GLU A 236 12.38 -24.86 -18.58
N GLN A 237 11.40 -24.59 -17.72
CA GLN A 237 11.00 -23.23 -17.39
C GLN A 237 12.13 -22.44 -16.72
N ARG A 238 12.40 -21.26 -17.24
CA ARG A 238 13.43 -20.31 -16.77
C ARG A 238 12.91 -18.89 -16.84
N VAL A 239 13.51 -18.00 -16.06
CA VAL A 239 13.26 -16.57 -16.18
C VAL A 239 13.81 -16.10 -17.51
N SER A 240 12.98 -15.45 -18.32
CA SER A 240 13.34 -14.97 -19.66
C SER A 240 14.41 -13.89 -19.61
N ASN A 241 15.12 -13.70 -20.73
CA ASN A 241 16.10 -12.63 -20.85
C ASN A 241 15.45 -11.24 -20.76
N ILE A 242 14.21 -11.10 -21.24
CA ILE A 242 13.45 -9.84 -21.14
C ILE A 242 13.19 -9.51 -19.67
N ALA A 243 12.68 -10.46 -18.88
CA ALA A 243 12.46 -10.23 -17.46
C ALA A 243 13.76 -9.94 -16.71
N ARG A 244 14.86 -10.64 -17.05
CA ARG A 244 16.19 -10.37 -16.47
C ARG A 244 16.68 -8.95 -16.78
N ILE A 245 16.49 -8.46 -17.99
CA ILE A 245 16.85 -7.09 -18.38
C ILE A 245 16.02 -6.09 -17.60
N ILE A 246 14.69 -6.27 -17.54
CA ILE A 246 13.79 -5.39 -16.76
C ILE A 246 14.20 -5.34 -15.28
N LEU A 247 14.42 -6.51 -14.67
CA LEU A 247 14.85 -6.61 -13.27
C LEU A 247 16.24 -6.00 -13.06
N GLY A 248 17.15 -6.16 -14.03
CA GLY A 248 18.47 -5.52 -14.01
C GLY A 248 18.37 -3.99 -14.05
N VAL A 249 17.51 -3.44 -14.89
CA VAL A 249 17.25 -1.99 -14.94
C VAL A 249 16.68 -1.51 -13.60
N PHE A 250 15.68 -2.19 -13.04
CA PHE A 250 15.15 -1.82 -11.72
C PHE A 250 16.21 -1.88 -10.62
N ALA A 251 17.06 -2.91 -10.61
CA ALA A 251 18.15 -3.03 -9.65
C ALA A 251 19.16 -1.86 -9.77
N ILE A 252 19.53 -1.49 -10.99
CA ILE A 252 20.42 -0.33 -11.24
C ILE A 252 19.74 0.96 -10.76
N CYS A 253 18.47 1.18 -11.07
CA CYS A 253 17.73 2.35 -10.60
C CYS A 253 17.71 2.42 -9.07
N VAL A 254 17.38 1.31 -8.39
CA VAL A 254 17.35 1.25 -6.92
C VAL A 254 18.73 1.59 -6.32
N VAL A 255 19.80 1.07 -6.89
CA VAL A 255 21.18 1.38 -6.41
C VAL A 255 21.51 2.85 -6.62
N ILE A 256 21.19 3.41 -7.80
CA ILE A 256 21.41 4.84 -8.08
C ILE A 256 20.65 5.71 -7.08
N PHE A 257 19.35 5.48 -6.90
CA PHE A 257 18.54 6.27 -5.99
C PHE A 257 18.94 6.08 -4.52
N ALA A 258 19.41 4.88 -4.12
CA ALA A 258 19.95 4.66 -2.77
C ALA A 258 21.27 5.45 -2.56
N ILE A 259 22.14 5.51 -3.55
CA ILE A 259 23.37 6.33 -3.49
C ILE A 259 23.00 7.82 -3.41
N LEU A 260 22.08 8.30 -4.23
CA LEU A 260 21.61 9.68 -4.22
C LEU A 260 20.96 10.06 -2.87
N GLY A 261 20.22 9.15 -2.25
CA GLY A 261 19.68 9.32 -0.90
C GLY A 261 20.77 9.36 0.17
N GLY A 262 21.76 8.46 0.07
CA GLY A 262 22.91 8.41 0.99
C GLY A 262 23.83 9.63 0.88
N THR A 263 23.92 10.26 -0.28
CA THR A 263 24.67 11.50 -0.54
C THR A 263 23.84 12.77 -0.29
N THR A 264 22.62 12.64 0.22
CA THR A 264 21.69 13.75 0.51
C THR A 264 21.30 14.60 -0.71
N VAL A 265 21.51 14.09 -1.93
CA VAL A 265 21.08 14.74 -3.18
C VAL A 265 19.57 14.66 -3.34
N ILE A 266 18.98 13.54 -2.91
CA ILE A 266 17.54 13.36 -2.79
C ILE A 266 17.21 12.97 -1.34
N HIS A 267 15.98 13.20 -0.94
CA HIS A 267 15.52 12.76 0.37
C HIS A 267 15.18 11.25 0.37
N TRP A 268 15.26 10.61 1.53
CA TRP A 268 14.89 9.20 1.67
C TRP A 268 13.43 8.93 1.35
N LEU A 269 12.55 9.91 1.54
CA LEU A 269 11.17 9.83 1.11
C LEU A 269 11.05 9.67 -0.42
N ASP A 270 11.87 10.40 -1.19
CA ASP A 270 11.90 10.27 -2.66
C ASP A 270 12.35 8.86 -3.08
N PHE A 271 13.38 8.31 -2.42
CA PHE A 271 13.79 6.93 -2.64
C PHE A 271 12.64 5.94 -2.43
N LEU A 272 11.85 6.11 -1.36
CA LEU A 272 10.68 5.27 -1.11
C LEU A 272 9.60 5.43 -2.18
N TYR A 273 9.36 6.65 -2.68
CA TYR A 273 8.46 6.85 -3.80
C TYR A 273 8.93 6.13 -5.06
N TYR A 274 10.24 6.12 -5.37
CA TYR A 274 10.76 5.33 -6.48
C TYR A 274 10.53 3.83 -6.29
N CYS A 275 10.69 3.30 -5.07
CA CYS A 275 10.31 1.92 -4.75
C CYS A 275 8.82 1.66 -5.04
N SER A 276 7.94 2.58 -4.66
CA SER A 276 6.51 2.50 -4.96
C SER A 276 6.21 2.52 -6.47
N TYR A 277 6.89 3.37 -7.25
CA TYR A 277 6.74 3.40 -8.71
C TYR A 277 7.24 2.13 -9.39
N ILE A 278 8.34 1.54 -8.91
CA ILE A 278 8.79 0.22 -9.37
C ILE A 278 7.72 -0.83 -9.11
N LYS A 279 7.14 -0.85 -7.90
CA LYS A 279 6.02 -1.76 -7.58
C LYS A 279 4.83 -1.56 -8.50
N LEU A 280 4.46 -0.30 -8.78
CA LEU A 280 3.37 0.03 -9.69
C LEU A 280 3.64 -0.52 -11.10
N THR A 281 4.82 -0.23 -11.64
CA THR A 281 5.23 -0.70 -12.97
C THR A 281 5.21 -2.23 -13.05
N ILE A 282 5.76 -2.90 -12.03
CA ILE A 282 5.73 -4.37 -11.97
C ILE A 282 4.29 -4.88 -11.95
N THR A 283 3.40 -4.26 -11.21
CA THR A 283 2.00 -4.71 -11.15
C THR A 283 1.30 -4.61 -12.50
N LEU A 284 1.62 -3.60 -13.30
CA LEU A 284 1.09 -3.45 -14.66
C LEU A 284 1.59 -4.52 -15.63
N ILE A 285 2.85 -4.96 -15.49
CA ILE A 285 3.48 -5.85 -16.48
C ILE A 285 3.54 -7.31 -16.06
N LYS A 286 3.45 -7.65 -14.78
CA LYS A 286 3.68 -9.01 -14.24
C LYS A 286 2.75 -10.08 -14.80
N TYR A 287 1.52 -9.71 -15.15
CA TYR A 287 0.51 -10.66 -15.65
C TYR A 287 0.71 -11.00 -17.14
N ILE A 288 1.39 -10.14 -17.90
CA ILE A 288 1.58 -10.31 -19.34
C ILE A 288 2.29 -11.64 -19.68
N PRO A 289 3.43 -12.00 -19.04
CA PRO A 289 4.12 -13.26 -19.32
C PRO A 289 3.25 -14.50 -19.07
N GLN A 290 2.45 -14.49 -17.99
CA GLN A 290 1.55 -15.59 -17.69
C GLN A 290 0.42 -15.70 -18.71
N ALA A 291 -0.21 -14.59 -19.08
CA ALA A 291 -1.28 -14.58 -20.09
C ALA A 291 -0.77 -15.09 -21.46
N VAL A 292 0.43 -14.67 -21.86
CA VAL A 292 1.09 -15.12 -23.10
C VAL A 292 1.43 -16.60 -23.03
N MET A 293 1.93 -17.10 -21.89
CA MET A 293 2.24 -18.52 -21.71
C MET A 293 0.97 -19.36 -21.80
N ASN A 294 -0.12 -18.98 -21.11
CA ASN A 294 -1.40 -19.67 -21.23
C ASN A 294 -1.91 -19.71 -22.69
N TYR A 295 -1.77 -18.57 -23.41
CA TYR A 295 -2.16 -18.48 -24.82
C TYR A 295 -1.34 -19.43 -25.71
N ARG A 296 -0.02 -19.49 -25.53
CA ARG A 296 0.86 -20.38 -26.31
C ARG A 296 0.59 -21.84 -26.02
N ARG A 297 0.41 -22.20 -24.75
CA ARG A 297 0.12 -23.58 -24.31
C ARG A 297 -1.32 -24.01 -24.60
N LYS A 298 -2.21 -23.08 -24.94
CA LYS A 298 -3.67 -23.31 -25.04
C LYS A 298 -4.23 -23.99 -23.79
N SER A 299 -3.64 -23.75 -22.64
CA SER A 299 -3.97 -24.40 -21.36
C SER A 299 -3.65 -23.47 -20.18
N THR A 300 -4.49 -23.53 -19.16
CA THR A 300 -4.29 -22.84 -17.87
C THR A 300 -3.83 -23.81 -16.77
N VAL A 301 -3.56 -25.08 -17.10
CA VAL A 301 -3.10 -26.07 -16.13
C VAL A 301 -1.79 -25.60 -15.47
N GLY A 302 -1.75 -25.65 -14.13
CA GLY A 302 -0.64 -25.15 -13.32
C GLY A 302 -0.76 -23.71 -12.86
N TRP A 303 -1.72 -22.93 -13.41
CA TRP A 303 -2.09 -21.62 -12.95
C TRP A 303 -3.37 -21.69 -12.10
N SER A 304 -3.35 -21.15 -10.89
CA SER A 304 -4.47 -21.29 -9.96
C SER A 304 -5.61 -20.33 -10.27
N ILE A 305 -6.73 -20.85 -10.73
CA ILE A 305 -7.96 -20.06 -10.88
C ILE A 305 -8.49 -19.54 -9.53
N GLY A 306 -8.27 -20.27 -8.44
CA GLY A 306 -8.64 -19.83 -7.09
C GLY A 306 -7.90 -18.56 -6.67
N ASN A 307 -6.60 -18.45 -7.04
CA ASN A 307 -5.85 -17.20 -6.86
C ASN A 307 -6.53 -16.03 -7.59
N ILE A 308 -6.86 -16.24 -8.87
CA ILE A 308 -7.49 -15.20 -9.72
C ILE A 308 -8.86 -14.77 -9.17
N LEU A 309 -9.70 -15.72 -8.75
CA LEU A 309 -11.01 -15.38 -8.19
C LEU A 309 -10.91 -14.56 -6.89
N LEU A 310 -9.94 -14.88 -6.04
CA LEU A 310 -9.70 -14.13 -4.81
C LEU A 310 -9.08 -12.75 -5.10
N ASP A 311 -8.16 -12.65 -6.06
CA ASP A 311 -7.55 -11.36 -6.49
C ASP A 311 -8.63 -10.46 -7.10
N PHE A 312 -9.46 -10.99 -7.99
CA PHE A 312 -10.62 -10.29 -8.57
C PHE A 312 -11.59 -9.79 -7.51
N THR A 313 -11.94 -10.65 -6.54
CA THR A 313 -12.83 -10.26 -5.43
C THR A 313 -12.22 -9.11 -4.64
N GLY A 314 -10.93 -9.20 -4.31
CA GLY A 314 -10.21 -8.16 -3.63
C GLY A 314 -10.19 -6.84 -4.42
N GLY A 315 -9.93 -6.90 -5.73
CA GLY A 315 -9.92 -5.75 -6.63
C GLY A 315 -11.28 -5.04 -6.71
N ILE A 316 -12.36 -5.80 -6.92
CA ILE A 316 -13.74 -5.26 -6.96
C ILE A 316 -14.12 -4.61 -5.62
N LEU A 317 -13.85 -5.27 -4.50
CA LEU A 317 -14.18 -4.74 -3.18
C LEU A 317 -13.33 -3.51 -2.83
N SER A 318 -12.06 -3.47 -3.24
CA SER A 318 -11.21 -2.29 -3.07
C SER A 318 -11.77 -1.08 -3.83
N MET A 319 -12.21 -1.27 -5.08
CA MET A 319 -12.87 -0.21 -5.85
C MET A 319 -14.22 0.19 -5.23
N LEU A 320 -15.00 -0.77 -4.73
CA LEU A 320 -16.24 -0.49 -4.02
C LEU A 320 -15.99 0.37 -2.77
N GLN A 321 -14.95 0.09 -1.99
CA GLN A 321 -14.58 0.90 -0.84
C GLN A 321 -14.25 2.35 -1.25
N MET A 322 -13.52 2.55 -2.36
CA MET A 322 -13.23 3.89 -2.86
C MET A 322 -14.51 4.65 -3.21
N LEU A 323 -15.49 3.98 -3.86
CA LEU A 323 -16.79 4.59 -4.18
C LEU A 323 -17.60 4.92 -2.93
N LEU A 324 -17.62 4.02 -1.93
CA LEU A 324 -18.30 4.26 -0.65
C LEU A 324 -17.71 5.47 0.07
N ASN A 325 -16.38 5.58 0.10
CA ASN A 325 -15.69 6.70 0.72
C ASN A 325 -15.92 7.99 -0.05
N GLY A 326 -15.81 7.96 -1.39
CA GLY A 326 -16.09 9.10 -2.24
C GLY A 326 -17.50 9.68 -2.00
N TYR A 327 -18.51 8.82 -1.88
CA TYR A 327 -19.86 9.22 -1.56
C TYR A 327 -20.02 9.71 -0.11
N ASN A 328 -19.43 8.99 0.85
CA ASN A 328 -19.64 9.29 2.27
C ASN A 328 -18.96 10.58 2.73
N TYR A 329 -17.86 10.95 2.07
CA TYR A 329 -17.06 12.15 2.41
C TYR A 329 -17.18 13.26 1.36
N ASP A 330 -17.99 13.05 0.30
CA ASP A 330 -18.11 13.94 -0.87
C ASP A 330 -16.73 14.25 -1.51
N ASP A 331 -15.85 13.25 -1.49
CA ASP A 331 -14.46 13.37 -1.99
C ASP A 331 -14.23 12.49 -3.22
N TRP A 332 -14.90 12.80 -4.30
CA TRP A 332 -14.74 12.12 -5.59
C TRP A 332 -13.39 12.39 -6.23
N ASN A 333 -12.77 13.53 -5.89
CA ASN A 333 -11.46 13.89 -6.41
C ASN A 333 -10.36 12.95 -5.90
N SER A 334 -10.49 12.40 -4.69
CA SER A 334 -9.50 11.46 -4.14
C SER A 334 -9.41 10.15 -4.93
N ILE A 335 -10.52 9.71 -5.57
CA ILE A 335 -10.52 8.55 -6.44
C ILE A 335 -9.58 8.75 -7.64
N PHE A 336 -9.60 9.95 -8.22
CA PHE A 336 -8.74 10.34 -9.34
C PHE A 336 -7.44 10.99 -8.89
N GLY A 337 -7.37 11.47 -7.65
CA GLY A 337 -6.20 12.07 -7.00
C GLY A 337 -5.13 11.03 -6.64
N ASP A 338 -5.51 9.76 -6.41
CA ASP A 338 -4.60 8.61 -6.32
C ASP A 338 -4.80 7.68 -7.53
N PRO A 339 -4.36 8.07 -8.73
CA PRO A 339 -4.49 7.27 -9.93
C PRO A 339 -3.76 5.92 -9.81
N THR A 340 -2.78 5.84 -8.91
CA THR A 340 -2.02 4.62 -8.63
C THR A 340 -2.92 3.56 -8.01
N LYS A 341 -3.64 3.88 -6.94
CA LYS A 341 -4.50 2.92 -6.23
C LYS A 341 -5.68 2.49 -7.12
N PHE A 342 -6.35 3.44 -7.76
CA PHE A 342 -7.44 3.14 -8.69
C PHE A 342 -6.96 2.33 -9.90
N GLY A 343 -5.85 2.77 -10.53
CA GLY A 343 -5.28 2.09 -11.69
C GLY A 343 -4.85 0.65 -11.38
N LEU A 344 -4.22 0.42 -10.21
CA LEU A 344 -3.84 -0.93 -9.79
C LEU A 344 -5.06 -1.83 -9.64
N GLY A 345 -6.11 -1.38 -8.95
CA GLY A 345 -7.35 -2.14 -8.80
C GLY A 345 -7.99 -2.46 -10.16
N LEU A 346 -8.10 -1.47 -11.03
CA LEU A 346 -8.69 -1.63 -12.36
C LEU A 346 -7.89 -2.60 -13.24
N PHE A 347 -6.57 -2.44 -13.31
CA PHE A 347 -5.71 -3.32 -14.13
C PHE A 347 -5.69 -4.76 -13.60
N SER A 348 -5.66 -4.96 -12.26
CA SER A 348 -5.80 -6.29 -11.68
C SER A 348 -7.09 -6.96 -12.14
N VAL A 349 -8.22 -6.29 -11.97
CA VAL A 349 -9.55 -6.79 -12.39
C VAL A 349 -9.60 -7.10 -13.88
N LEU A 350 -9.02 -6.26 -14.74
CA LEU A 350 -9.01 -6.51 -16.19
C LEU A 350 -8.19 -7.76 -16.55
N PHE A 351 -7.02 -7.96 -15.94
CA PHE A 351 -6.22 -9.17 -16.14
C PHE A 351 -6.92 -10.40 -15.55
N ASP A 352 -7.57 -10.29 -14.41
CA ASP A 352 -8.31 -11.39 -13.80
C ASP A 352 -9.47 -11.85 -14.69
N ILE A 353 -10.21 -10.90 -15.30
CA ILE A 353 -11.22 -11.20 -16.30
C ILE A 353 -10.59 -11.94 -17.50
N LEU A 354 -9.44 -11.48 -18.00
CA LEU A 354 -8.72 -12.15 -19.07
C LEU A 354 -8.37 -13.60 -18.69
N PHE A 355 -7.84 -13.83 -17.49
CA PHE A 355 -7.51 -15.19 -17.03
C PHE A 355 -8.74 -16.06 -16.83
N MET A 356 -9.85 -15.51 -16.33
CA MET A 356 -11.12 -16.23 -16.25
C MET A 356 -11.65 -16.62 -17.63
N VAL A 357 -11.55 -15.73 -18.62
CA VAL A 357 -11.91 -16.02 -20.01
C VAL A 357 -10.98 -17.10 -20.58
N GLN A 358 -9.68 -17.04 -20.32
CA GLN A 358 -8.77 -18.11 -20.73
C GLN A 358 -9.13 -19.45 -20.10
N HIS A 359 -9.47 -19.48 -18.81
CA HIS A 359 -9.74 -20.70 -18.07
C HIS A 359 -11.11 -21.33 -18.41
N TYR A 360 -12.19 -20.54 -18.30
CA TYR A 360 -13.54 -21.05 -18.45
C TYR A 360 -14.06 -21.05 -19.88
N GLY A 361 -13.52 -20.19 -20.74
CA GLY A 361 -13.98 -20.00 -22.11
C GLY A 361 -13.07 -20.63 -23.15
N LEU A 362 -11.79 -20.21 -23.19
CA LEU A 362 -10.91 -20.58 -24.31
C LEU A 362 -10.23 -21.93 -24.15
N TYR A 363 -9.89 -22.33 -22.92
CA TYR A 363 -9.08 -23.53 -22.66
C TYR A 363 -9.72 -24.49 -21.65
N ARG A 364 -11.04 -24.50 -21.61
CA ARG A 364 -11.84 -25.32 -20.67
C ARG A 364 -11.55 -26.83 -20.81
N ASP A 365 -11.47 -27.31 -22.03
CA ASP A 365 -11.32 -28.72 -22.37
C ASP A 365 -9.92 -29.03 -22.94
N ALA A 366 -8.95 -28.13 -22.69
CA ALA A 366 -7.63 -28.28 -23.25
C ALA A 366 -6.80 -29.31 -22.47
N GLU A 367 -6.34 -30.35 -23.18
CA GLU A 367 -5.28 -31.20 -22.70
C GLU A 367 -3.99 -30.41 -22.46
N TYR A 368 -3.21 -30.84 -21.49
CA TYR A 368 -1.93 -30.20 -21.18
C TYR A 368 -0.94 -30.36 -22.34
N VAL A 369 -0.56 -29.25 -22.97
CA VAL A 369 0.45 -29.23 -24.03
C VAL A 369 1.75 -28.66 -23.44
N GLU A 370 2.79 -29.48 -23.35
CA GLU A 370 4.14 -29.02 -23.03
C GLU A 370 4.76 -28.39 -24.29
N ILE A 371 5.19 -27.16 -24.19
CA ILE A 371 5.90 -26.50 -25.27
C ILE A 371 7.39 -26.72 -25.01
N ASP A 372 7.96 -27.70 -25.74
CA ASP A 372 9.41 -27.90 -25.78
C ASP A 372 10.05 -26.71 -26.53
N GLY A 373 11.26 -26.35 -26.17
CA GLY A 373 11.95 -25.14 -26.67
C GLY A 373 12.21 -25.08 -28.19
N ASP A 374 11.87 -26.14 -28.95
CA ASP A 374 11.78 -26.15 -30.41
C ASP A 374 10.29 -26.26 -30.80
N ASP A 375 9.77 -25.37 -31.57
CA ASP A 375 8.40 -25.06 -32.02
C ASP A 375 7.41 -26.24 -32.27
N ASN A 376 7.60 -27.40 -31.66
CA ASN A 376 6.78 -28.59 -31.83
C ASN A 376 6.02 -28.94 -30.54
N PRO A 377 4.68 -28.73 -30.48
CA PRO A 377 3.90 -29.05 -29.31
C PRO A 377 3.81 -30.60 -29.14
N GLN A 378 4.33 -31.13 -28.04
CA GLN A 378 4.04 -32.51 -27.62
C GLN A 378 2.82 -32.54 -26.71
N VAL A 379 1.85 -33.38 -27.04
CA VAL A 379 0.66 -33.65 -26.24
C VAL A 379 1.03 -34.63 -25.15
N ILE A 380 1.07 -34.19 -23.89
CA ILE A 380 1.18 -35.11 -22.76
C ILE A 380 -0.25 -35.42 -22.28
N VAL A 381 -0.71 -36.60 -22.53
CA VAL A 381 -1.98 -37.15 -22.02
C VAL A 381 -1.82 -37.32 -20.51
N ASP A 382 -2.63 -36.63 -19.72
CA ASP A 382 -2.65 -36.76 -18.28
C ASP A 382 -3.19 -38.15 -17.90
N GLN A 383 -2.31 -39.07 -17.45
CA GLN A 383 -2.69 -40.42 -17.05
C GLN A 383 -3.55 -40.49 -15.77
N GLU A 384 -3.92 -39.39 -15.17
CA GLU A 384 -4.73 -39.36 -13.95
C GLU A 384 -6.24 -39.61 -14.18
N GLN A 385 -6.76 -39.50 -15.40
CA GLN A 385 -8.19 -39.83 -15.68
C GLN A 385 -8.49 -41.34 -15.71
N HIS A 386 -7.50 -42.21 -15.79
CA HIS A 386 -7.70 -43.67 -15.80
C HIS A 386 -7.66 -44.36 -14.43
N ARG A 387 -7.48 -43.60 -13.33
CA ARG A 387 -7.48 -44.16 -11.98
C ARG A 387 -8.77 -43.99 -11.18
N SER A 388 -9.76 -43.36 -11.72
CA SER A 388 -11.08 -43.17 -11.06
C SER A 388 -12.17 -44.12 -11.57
N GLU A 389 -11.86 -45.06 -12.45
CA GLU A 389 -12.80 -46.08 -12.96
C GLU A 389 -12.35 -47.53 -12.72
N ILE A 390 -11.60 -47.80 -11.62
CA ILE A 390 -11.44 -49.20 -11.14
C ILE A 390 -11.74 -49.23 -9.65
#